data_678e4f307339371acbcede92f73ff15f
#
_entry.id   678e4f307339371acbcede92f73ff15f
#
_cell.length_a   1.000
_cell.length_b   1.000
_cell.length_c   1.000
_cell.angle_alpha   90.00
_cell.angle_beta   90.00
_cell.angle_gamma   90.00
#
_symmetry.space_group_name_H-M   'P 1'
#
loop_
_entity.id
_entity.type
_entity.pdbx_description
1 polymer ?
#
loop_
_entity_poly.entity_id
_entity_poly.type
_entity_poly.pdbx_seq_one_letter_code
_entity_poly.pdbx_strand_id
1 'polypeptide(L)'
;WATLPDLQAKIDAAADNATITLNSNTEIAATLQIKKDLTLDLNGHVLKMTGDGSVLRVKKGPNTVTLTITDSRPQNPHTGSYEGLPAGGVITGGKGTDAGGSVHSVGGAVFLENGTTLNLEGGTLTGNSSRGSVFINGATLVMSGGTITGETFGVHNNVGTFTMTGGRITGCSDRGVYVYNGNMTMSGTAYIGENPNARREDIYVCESDHKQTDLSVTGGTIAGNVRIVFLERLHPTQEELKAAANSVVKEQGVFDGHIKVEIGTSGTCVDYNSVNFIDEVANTRTLKLVLQPNAVEEPETPATVNGREFMYWTKEGASEAWDFNTPLEVPLTLYAVRTPASSGGYYYYPTTDTKADDAKDSPKTADPGVALYGVLSLLSLTGLTCTARKKF
;
A
#
# COMPACT_ATOMS: atom_id res chain seq x y z
N TRP A 1 4.92 30.28 -33.07
CA TRP A 1 4.49 29.31 -32.06
C TRP A 1 3.74 28.23 -32.82
N ALA A 2 4.41 27.08 -33.11
CA ALA A 2 3.73 25.92 -33.63
C ALA A 2 2.86 25.39 -32.50
N THR A 3 1.54 25.46 -32.65
CA THR A 3 0.61 24.73 -31.80
C THR A 3 0.95 23.27 -31.95
N LEU A 4 1.50 22.66 -30.90
CA LEU A 4 1.64 21.20 -30.83
C LEU A 4 0.26 20.61 -31.14
N PRO A 5 0.15 19.61 -32.05
CA PRO A 5 -1.13 18.98 -32.30
C PRO A 5 -1.70 18.54 -30.98
N ASP A 6 -2.96 18.87 -30.72
CA ASP A 6 -3.69 18.51 -29.51
C ASP A 6 -3.44 17.05 -29.19
N LEU A 7 -3.11 16.74 -27.94
CA LEU A 7 -2.85 15.37 -27.49
C LEU A 7 -4.06 14.46 -27.83
N GLN A 8 -5.29 14.99 -27.77
CA GLN A 8 -6.48 14.25 -28.17
C GLN A 8 -6.41 13.87 -29.68
N ALA A 9 -5.97 14.78 -30.54
CA ALA A 9 -5.83 14.47 -31.97
C ALA A 9 -4.78 13.37 -32.23
N LYS A 10 -3.68 13.34 -31.44
CA LYS A 10 -2.70 12.25 -31.51
C LYS A 10 -3.31 10.93 -31.07
N ILE A 11 -4.09 10.92 -29.97
CA ILE A 11 -4.80 9.75 -29.47
C ILE A 11 -5.78 9.24 -30.54
N ASP A 12 -6.56 10.13 -31.13
CA ASP A 12 -7.57 9.77 -32.13
C ASP A 12 -6.94 9.21 -33.43
N ALA A 13 -5.79 9.74 -33.86
CA ALA A 13 -5.05 9.28 -35.04
C ALA A 13 -4.20 8.01 -34.78
N ALA A 14 -3.92 7.65 -33.58
CA ALA A 14 -3.10 6.49 -33.25
C ALA A 14 -3.77 5.18 -33.70
N ALA A 15 -2.97 4.18 -34.08
CA ALA A 15 -3.45 2.82 -34.29
C ALA A 15 -3.84 2.17 -32.95
N ASP A 16 -4.63 1.11 -33.01
CA ASP A 16 -4.90 0.27 -31.82
C ASP A 16 -3.59 -0.28 -31.25
N ASN A 17 -3.50 -0.34 -29.94
CA ASN A 17 -2.30 -0.77 -29.20
C ASN A 17 -1.06 0.13 -29.39
N ALA A 18 -1.23 1.33 -29.95
CA ALA A 18 -0.11 2.26 -30.11
C ALA A 18 0.36 2.80 -28.75
N THR A 19 1.65 3.14 -28.68
CA THR A 19 2.21 3.89 -27.56
C THR A 19 2.29 5.37 -27.92
N ILE A 20 1.68 6.21 -27.08
CA ILE A 20 1.83 7.66 -27.12
C ILE A 20 2.76 8.08 -25.99
N THR A 21 3.92 8.61 -26.35
CA THR A 21 4.91 9.11 -25.41
C THR A 21 4.80 10.62 -25.29
N LEU A 22 4.72 11.14 -24.08
CA LEU A 22 4.82 12.57 -23.81
C LEU A 22 6.26 13.04 -24.04
N ASN A 23 6.41 14.12 -24.80
CA ASN A 23 7.73 14.72 -25.10
C ASN A 23 7.98 16.00 -24.28
N SER A 24 6.99 16.48 -23.55
CA SER A 24 7.04 17.66 -22.70
C SER A 24 5.88 17.66 -21.72
N ASN A 25 5.99 18.47 -20.66
CA ASN A 25 4.86 18.76 -19.80
C ASN A 25 3.69 19.31 -20.65
N THR A 26 2.50 18.75 -20.45
CA THR A 26 1.33 19.01 -21.29
C THR A 26 0.17 19.46 -20.42
N GLU A 27 -0.39 20.62 -20.72
CA GLU A 27 -1.64 21.08 -20.10
C GLU A 27 -2.81 20.84 -21.06
N ILE A 28 -3.92 20.38 -20.51
CA ILE A 28 -5.16 20.13 -21.23
C ILE A 28 -6.32 20.85 -20.56
N ALA A 29 -7.23 21.42 -21.33
CA ALA A 29 -8.43 22.09 -20.81
C ALA A 29 -9.67 21.19 -20.82
N ALA A 30 -9.62 20.07 -21.53
CA ALA A 30 -10.72 19.11 -21.65
C ALA A 30 -10.21 17.67 -21.44
N THR A 31 -11.11 16.83 -20.93
CA THR A 31 -10.83 15.40 -20.69
C THR A 31 -10.41 14.68 -21.97
N LEU A 32 -9.29 13.99 -21.91
CA LEU A 32 -8.85 13.09 -22.97
C LEU A 32 -9.72 11.84 -23.03
N GLN A 33 -10.27 11.57 -24.20
CA GLN A 33 -11.17 10.44 -24.44
C GLN A 33 -10.38 9.28 -25.04
N ILE A 34 -10.29 8.17 -24.33
CA ILE A 34 -9.64 6.94 -24.80
C ILE A 34 -10.73 6.00 -25.29
N LYS A 35 -10.74 5.68 -26.59
CA LYS A 35 -11.80 4.89 -27.26
C LYS A 35 -11.27 3.64 -27.94
N LYS A 36 -9.98 3.35 -27.77
CA LYS A 36 -9.26 2.22 -28.33
C LYS A 36 -8.14 1.79 -27.38
N ASP A 37 -7.60 0.62 -27.57
CA ASP A 37 -6.45 0.15 -26.81
C ASP A 37 -5.25 1.05 -27.06
N LEU A 38 -4.63 1.52 -25.97
CA LEU A 38 -3.56 2.52 -26.02
C LEU A 38 -2.63 2.37 -24.82
N THR A 39 -1.34 2.61 -25.05
CA THR A 39 -0.36 2.86 -24.00
C THR A 39 -0.02 4.36 -23.98
N LEU A 40 -0.16 4.98 -22.82
CA LEU A 40 0.31 6.33 -22.55
C LEU A 40 1.57 6.28 -21.70
N ASP A 41 2.72 6.58 -22.32
CA ASP A 41 3.99 6.71 -21.61
C ASP A 41 4.17 8.17 -21.20
N LEU A 42 4.16 8.42 -19.90
CA LEU A 42 4.36 9.75 -19.33
C LEU A 42 5.80 10.25 -19.53
N ASN A 43 6.77 9.35 -19.69
CA ASN A 43 8.18 9.67 -20.02
C ASN A 43 8.77 10.77 -19.13
N GLY A 44 8.44 10.75 -17.83
CA GLY A 44 8.90 11.73 -16.86
C GLY A 44 8.28 13.12 -17.00
N HIS A 45 7.16 13.28 -17.69
CA HIS A 45 6.49 14.56 -17.90
C HIS A 45 5.15 14.66 -17.15
N VAL A 46 4.70 15.89 -16.96
CA VAL A 46 3.43 16.21 -16.31
C VAL A 46 2.31 16.31 -17.34
N LEU A 47 1.23 15.57 -17.11
CA LEU A 47 -0.05 15.75 -17.78
C LEU A 47 -1.02 16.43 -16.81
N LYS A 48 -1.33 17.70 -17.05
CA LYS A 48 -2.13 18.52 -16.14
C LYS A 48 -3.44 18.95 -16.76
N MET A 49 -4.54 18.68 -16.06
CA MET A 49 -5.84 19.25 -16.35
C MET A 49 -5.93 20.67 -15.80
N THR A 50 -6.37 21.61 -16.62
CA THR A 50 -6.68 22.99 -16.22
C THR A 50 -8.18 23.27 -16.16
N GLY A 51 -9.00 22.39 -16.74
CA GLY A 51 -10.46 22.43 -16.68
C GLY A 51 -11.03 21.62 -15.49
N ASP A 52 -12.32 21.33 -15.54
CA ASP A 52 -13.05 20.70 -14.42
C ASP A 52 -13.29 19.18 -14.59
N GLY A 53 -12.94 18.61 -15.74
CA GLY A 53 -13.13 17.17 -16.04
C GLY A 53 -12.12 16.25 -15.38
N SER A 54 -12.24 14.96 -15.65
CA SER A 54 -11.16 13.99 -15.43
C SER A 54 -10.02 14.28 -16.39
N VAL A 55 -8.78 13.95 -16.02
CA VAL A 55 -7.67 14.05 -16.99
C VAL A 55 -7.88 13.06 -18.13
N LEU A 56 -8.20 11.81 -17.80
CA LEU A 56 -8.43 10.72 -18.75
C LEU A 56 -9.80 10.08 -18.50
N ARG A 57 -10.49 9.74 -19.59
CA ARG A 57 -11.72 8.95 -19.54
C ARG A 57 -11.60 7.78 -20.51
N VAL A 58 -11.62 6.56 -19.98
CA VAL A 58 -11.62 5.37 -20.83
C VAL A 58 -13.08 5.03 -21.12
N LYS A 59 -13.44 5.14 -22.40
CA LYS A 59 -14.83 5.03 -22.85
C LYS A 59 -15.16 3.63 -23.30
N LYS A 60 -16.36 3.20 -22.93
CA LYS A 60 -16.93 1.98 -23.49
C LYS A 60 -17.02 2.07 -25.00
N GLY A 61 -16.43 1.09 -25.69
CA GLY A 61 -16.54 0.87 -27.12
C GLY A 61 -17.41 -0.34 -27.47
N PRO A 62 -17.47 -0.74 -28.72
CA PRO A 62 -18.04 -2.03 -29.11
C PRO A 62 -17.25 -3.21 -28.56
N ASN A 63 -15.93 -3.05 -28.40
CA ASN A 63 -15.02 -3.98 -27.73
C ASN A 63 -14.58 -3.41 -26.38
N THR A 64 -13.95 -4.25 -25.53
CA THR A 64 -13.26 -3.80 -24.33
C THR A 64 -12.17 -2.83 -24.73
N VAL A 65 -12.09 -1.68 -24.06
CA VAL A 65 -11.03 -0.69 -24.27
C VAL A 65 -10.06 -0.75 -23.09
N THR A 66 -8.78 -0.93 -23.39
CA THR A 66 -7.70 -0.97 -22.41
C THR A 66 -6.78 0.24 -22.58
N LEU A 67 -6.62 1.01 -21.50
CA LEU A 67 -5.59 2.01 -21.35
C LEU A 67 -4.47 1.45 -20.48
N THR A 68 -3.22 1.51 -20.95
CA THR A 68 -2.04 1.25 -20.11
C THR A 68 -1.32 2.57 -19.84
N ILE A 69 -1.02 2.89 -18.59
CA ILE A 69 -0.21 4.04 -18.20
C ILE A 69 1.14 3.55 -17.70
N THR A 70 2.19 4.05 -18.32
CA THR A 70 3.59 3.76 -17.98
C THR A 70 4.37 5.05 -17.76
N ASP A 71 5.57 4.94 -17.23
CA ASP A 71 6.52 6.03 -17.10
C ASP A 71 7.95 5.53 -17.35
N SER A 72 8.45 5.79 -18.55
CA SER A 72 9.79 5.35 -18.95
C SER A 72 10.93 6.16 -18.30
N ARG A 73 10.62 7.27 -17.61
CA ARG A 73 11.60 8.13 -16.90
C ARG A 73 11.15 8.47 -15.48
N PRO A 74 11.02 7.48 -14.57
CA PRO A 74 10.42 7.68 -13.26
C PRO A 74 11.24 8.54 -12.30
N GLN A 75 12.47 8.90 -12.66
CA GLN A 75 13.36 9.76 -11.85
C GLN A 75 13.54 11.16 -12.43
N ASN A 76 12.81 11.53 -13.51
CA ASN A 76 12.95 12.84 -14.13
C ASN A 76 12.45 13.95 -13.19
N PRO A 77 13.30 14.89 -12.74
CA PRO A 77 12.88 15.95 -11.83
C PRO A 77 12.05 17.01 -12.55
N HIS A 78 11.18 17.67 -11.82
CA HIS A 78 10.39 18.79 -12.32
C HIS A 78 10.97 20.14 -11.89
N THR A 79 10.81 21.14 -12.76
CA THR A 79 11.31 22.51 -12.53
C THR A 79 10.23 23.54 -12.91
N GLY A 80 10.42 24.79 -12.49
CA GLY A 80 9.52 25.89 -12.80
C GLY A 80 8.14 25.72 -12.17
N SER A 81 7.08 25.85 -12.94
CA SER A 81 5.69 25.75 -12.45
C SER A 81 5.30 24.36 -11.96
N TYR A 82 6.14 23.36 -12.16
CA TYR A 82 5.95 21.98 -11.72
C TYR A 82 6.92 21.55 -10.60
N GLU A 83 7.73 22.50 -10.13
CA GLU A 83 8.61 22.27 -8.96
C GLU A 83 7.79 21.83 -7.74
N GLY A 84 8.28 20.82 -7.02
CA GLY A 84 7.57 20.23 -5.86
C GLY A 84 6.63 19.08 -6.21
N LEU A 85 6.35 18.80 -7.48
CA LEU A 85 5.72 17.54 -7.87
C LEU A 85 6.70 16.37 -7.70
N PRO A 86 6.21 15.15 -7.46
CA PRO A 86 7.02 13.94 -7.45
C PRO A 86 7.82 13.79 -8.75
N ALA A 87 9.06 13.28 -8.66
CA ALA A 87 9.83 12.96 -9.86
C ALA A 87 9.11 11.91 -10.72
N GLY A 88 9.43 11.89 -12.00
CA GLY A 88 8.81 11.00 -12.99
C GLY A 88 7.55 11.59 -13.63
N GLY A 89 6.80 10.75 -14.31
CA GLY A 89 5.56 11.12 -14.96
C GLY A 89 4.45 11.40 -13.95
N VAL A 90 3.72 12.51 -14.11
CA VAL A 90 2.66 12.92 -13.18
C VAL A 90 1.36 13.22 -13.92
N ILE A 91 0.24 12.72 -13.41
CA ILE A 91 -1.11 13.09 -13.82
C ILE A 91 -1.78 13.88 -12.69
N THR A 92 -2.20 15.12 -12.97
CA THR A 92 -2.67 16.05 -11.95
C THR A 92 -3.76 17.01 -12.43
N GLY A 93 -4.43 17.67 -11.49
CA GLY A 93 -5.36 18.77 -11.73
C GLY A 93 -6.77 18.36 -12.14
N GLY A 94 -7.07 17.07 -12.24
CA GLY A 94 -8.42 16.60 -12.57
C GLY A 94 -9.40 16.82 -11.41
N LYS A 95 -10.61 17.30 -11.72
CA LYS A 95 -11.69 17.55 -10.73
C LYS A 95 -12.86 16.57 -10.86
N GLY A 96 -12.86 15.71 -11.86
CA GLY A 96 -13.84 14.64 -12.03
C GLY A 96 -15.28 15.14 -12.16
N THR A 97 -15.51 16.13 -13.02
CA THR A 97 -16.87 16.59 -13.36
C THR A 97 -17.52 15.61 -14.34
N ASP A 98 -18.74 15.17 -14.07
CA ASP A 98 -19.50 14.29 -14.94
C ASP A 98 -20.15 15.06 -16.12
N ALA A 99 -20.82 14.30 -17.01
CA ALA A 99 -21.54 14.88 -18.17
C ALA A 99 -22.73 15.78 -17.75
N GLY A 100 -23.22 15.67 -16.54
CA GLY A 100 -24.27 16.53 -15.95
C GLY A 100 -23.74 17.78 -15.29
N GLY A 101 -22.41 18.02 -15.33
CA GLY A 101 -21.76 19.18 -14.71
C GLY A 101 -21.57 19.07 -13.19
N SER A 102 -21.82 17.89 -12.59
CA SER A 102 -21.57 17.66 -11.17
C SER A 102 -20.08 17.48 -10.92
N VAL A 103 -19.46 18.46 -10.30
CA VAL A 103 -18.04 18.42 -9.93
C VAL A 103 -17.78 17.36 -8.88
N HIS A 104 -16.64 16.69 -8.94
CA HIS A 104 -16.24 15.60 -8.03
C HIS A 104 -17.16 14.38 -8.04
N SER A 105 -17.88 14.13 -9.13
CA SER A 105 -18.82 13.00 -9.25
C SER A 105 -18.17 11.71 -9.81
N VAL A 106 -17.05 11.85 -10.53
CA VAL A 106 -16.28 10.74 -11.12
C VAL A 106 -14.78 10.86 -10.79
N GLY A 107 -13.92 9.99 -11.31
CA GLY A 107 -12.48 10.01 -11.05
C GLY A 107 -11.78 11.28 -11.55
N GLY A 108 -10.91 11.86 -10.72
CA GLY A 108 -10.17 13.05 -11.12
C GLY A 108 -9.08 12.77 -12.15
N ALA A 109 -8.15 11.88 -11.86
CA ALA A 109 -7.14 11.47 -12.83
C ALA A 109 -7.75 10.60 -13.92
N VAL A 110 -8.41 9.50 -13.56
CA VAL A 110 -8.96 8.54 -14.53
C VAL A 110 -10.39 8.14 -14.17
N PHE A 111 -11.27 8.25 -15.13
CA PHE A 111 -12.61 7.69 -15.08
C PHE A 111 -12.71 6.49 -16.03
N LEU A 112 -13.07 5.31 -15.48
CA LEU A 112 -13.27 4.07 -16.22
C LEU A 112 -14.77 3.80 -16.40
N GLU A 113 -15.25 3.79 -17.63
CA GLU A 113 -16.62 3.39 -17.95
C GLU A 113 -16.76 1.86 -17.91
N ASN A 114 -17.98 1.38 -17.72
CA ASN A 114 -18.30 -0.04 -17.64
C ASN A 114 -17.67 -0.85 -18.78
N GLY A 115 -17.02 -1.96 -18.45
CA GLY A 115 -16.38 -2.87 -19.38
C GLY A 115 -15.06 -2.37 -19.96
N THR A 116 -14.44 -1.33 -19.39
CA THR A 116 -13.11 -0.87 -19.77
C THR A 116 -12.03 -1.36 -18.79
N THR A 117 -10.76 -1.26 -19.18
CA THR A 117 -9.62 -1.67 -18.34
C THR A 117 -8.59 -0.54 -18.27
N LEU A 118 -8.04 -0.32 -17.07
CA LEU A 118 -6.82 0.46 -16.86
C LEU A 118 -5.74 -0.47 -16.30
N ASN A 119 -4.58 -0.50 -16.97
CA ASN A 119 -3.34 -1.01 -16.42
C ASN A 119 -2.49 0.17 -15.96
N LEU A 120 -2.27 0.31 -14.66
CA LEU A 120 -1.37 1.32 -14.08
C LEU A 120 -0.05 0.64 -13.72
N GLU A 121 0.96 0.87 -14.54
CA GLU A 121 2.29 0.25 -14.42
C GLU A 121 3.36 1.24 -13.94
N GLY A 122 3.12 2.55 -14.08
CA GLY A 122 4.06 3.60 -13.71
C GLY A 122 3.42 4.98 -13.58
N GLY A 123 4.22 5.95 -13.19
CA GLY A 123 3.79 7.33 -12.98
C GLY A 123 3.09 7.59 -11.64
N THR A 124 2.84 8.87 -11.37
CA THR A 124 2.20 9.33 -10.13
C THR A 124 0.90 10.05 -10.45
N LEU A 125 -0.18 9.66 -9.81
CA LEU A 125 -1.47 10.34 -9.83
C LEU A 125 -1.59 11.14 -8.53
N THR A 126 -1.62 12.48 -8.61
CA THR A 126 -1.65 13.37 -7.43
C THR A 126 -2.32 14.69 -7.72
N GLY A 127 -2.92 15.33 -6.71
CA GLY A 127 -3.58 16.63 -6.85
C GLY A 127 -4.85 16.58 -7.71
N ASN A 128 -5.56 15.45 -7.70
CA ASN A 128 -6.81 15.25 -8.44
C ASN A 128 -7.98 15.22 -7.45
N SER A 129 -8.73 16.30 -7.35
CA SER A 129 -9.80 16.45 -6.37
C SER A 129 -11.12 15.87 -6.88
N SER A 130 -11.54 14.70 -6.39
CA SER A 130 -12.79 14.05 -6.83
C SER A 130 -13.23 12.92 -5.89
N ARG A 131 -14.17 12.06 -6.34
CA ARG A 131 -14.54 10.82 -5.64
C ARG A 131 -13.43 9.79 -5.54
N GLY A 132 -12.32 9.98 -6.24
CA GLY A 132 -11.13 9.15 -6.25
C GLY A 132 -10.21 9.62 -7.34
N SER A 133 -8.91 9.42 -7.20
CA SER A 133 -7.99 9.64 -8.32
C SER A 133 -8.39 8.76 -9.50
N VAL A 134 -8.64 7.47 -9.23
CA VAL A 134 -9.23 6.53 -10.19
C VAL A 134 -10.63 6.14 -9.74
N PHE A 135 -11.62 6.33 -10.62
CA PHE A 135 -13.00 5.87 -10.41
C PHE A 135 -13.32 4.72 -11.37
N ILE A 136 -13.63 3.56 -10.81
CA ILE A 136 -13.97 2.34 -11.51
C ILE A 136 -15.49 2.20 -11.51
N ASN A 137 -16.13 2.29 -12.66
CA ASN A 137 -17.58 2.15 -12.78
C ASN A 137 -17.93 0.89 -13.59
N GLY A 138 -18.02 -0.26 -12.91
CA GLY A 138 -18.23 -1.56 -13.57
C GLY A 138 -17.08 -1.95 -14.52
N ALA A 139 -15.88 -1.50 -14.22
CA ALA A 139 -14.67 -1.63 -15.04
C ALA A 139 -13.58 -2.41 -14.30
N THR A 140 -12.41 -2.53 -14.91
CA THR A 140 -11.25 -3.20 -14.31
C THR A 140 -10.09 -2.24 -14.14
N LEU A 141 -9.48 -2.22 -12.96
CA LEU A 141 -8.18 -1.61 -12.70
C LEU A 141 -7.19 -2.72 -12.33
N VAL A 142 -6.07 -2.75 -13.02
CA VAL A 142 -4.89 -3.55 -12.66
C VAL A 142 -3.76 -2.59 -12.34
N MET A 143 -3.27 -2.59 -11.10
CA MET A 143 -2.15 -1.77 -10.66
C MET A 143 -0.97 -2.68 -10.32
N SER A 144 0.05 -2.66 -11.16
CA SER A 144 1.30 -3.40 -10.99
C SER A 144 2.47 -2.49 -10.62
N GLY A 145 2.28 -1.17 -10.73
CA GLY A 145 3.26 -0.14 -10.41
C GLY A 145 2.61 1.22 -10.20
N GLY A 146 3.41 2.28 -10.26
CA GLY A 146 2.95 3.65 -10.08
C GLY A 146 2.56 4.01 -8.64
N THR A 147 2.14 5.26 -8.45
CA THR A 147 1.76 5.80 -7.14
C THR A 147 0.47 6.62 -7.26
N ILE A 148 -0.45 6.43 -6.33
CA ILE A 148 -1.61 7.30 -6.13
C ILE A 148 -1.44 7.96 -4.76
N THR A 149 -1.40 9.30 -4.69
CA THR A 149 -1.07 10.00 -3.44
C THR A 149 -1.71 11.38 -3.34
N GLY A 150 -1.98 11.82 -2.10
CA GLY A 150 -2.46 13.17 -1.81
C GLY A 150 -3.92 13.44 -2.21
N GLU A 151 -4.73 12.42 -2.36
CA GLU A 151 -6.11 12.48 -2.81
C GLU A 151 -7.13 12.45 -1.65
N THR A 152 -8.40 12.66 -1.93
CA THR A 152 -9.47 12.36 -0.95
C THR A 152 -9.64 10.86 -0.84
N PHE A 153 -9.93 10.19 -1.97
CA PHE A 153 -9.83 8.73 -2.13
C PHE A 153 -8.78 8.42 -3.19
N GLY A 154 -7.93 7.43 -2.95
CA GLY A 154 -7.00 6.96 -3.98
C GLY A 154 -7.75 6.26 -5.12
N VAL A 155 -8.45 5.18 -4.81
CA VAL A 155 -9.28 4.42 -5.74
C VAL A 155 -10.70 4.32 -5.22
N HIS A 156 -11.69 4.62 -6.05
CA HIS A 156 -13.10 4.32 -5.81
C HIS A 156 -13.56 3.24 -6.76
N ASN A 157 -13.76 2.04 -6.26
CA ASN A 157 -14.27 0.91 -7.01
C ASN A 157 -15.79 0.78 -6.82
N ASN A 158 -16.56 1.14 -7.85
CA ASN A 158 -18.00 1.01 -7.88
C ASN A 158 -18.39 -0.16 -8.79
N VAL A 159 -18.75 -1.29 -8.21
CA VAL A 159 -19.21 -2.52 -8.90
C VAL A 159 -18.20 -3.04 -9.94
N GLY A 160 -16.91 -2.78 -9.76
CA GLY A 160 -15.86 -3.20 -10.67
C GLY A 160 -14.86 -4.16 -10.02
N THR A 161 -13.76 -4.40 -10.73
CA THR A 161 -12.65 -5.23 -10.25
C THR A 161 -11.38 -4.39 -10.10
N PHE A 162 -10.77 -4.45 -8.93
CA PHE A 162 -9.46 -3.85 -8.66
C PHE A 162 -8.45 -4.93 -8.27
N THR A 163 -7.42 -5.10 -9.06
CA THR A 163 -6.29 -6.00 -8.77
C THR A 163 -5.04 -5.16 -8.56
N MET A 164 -4.38 -5.32 -7.41
CA MET A 164 -3.14 -4.60 -7.06
C MET A 164 -2.04 -5.62 -6.76
N THR A 165 -1.02 -5.68 -7.61
CA THR A 165 0.14 -6.57 -7.46
C THR A 165 1.43 -5.83 -7.13
N GLY A 166 1.43 -4.52 -7.30
CA GLY A 166 2.53 -3.60 -7.00
C GLY A 166 2.03 -2.17 -6.93
N GLY A 167 2.96 -1.22 -6.82
CA GLY A 167 2.63 0.20 -6.66
C GLY A 167 2.23 0.59 -5.25
N ARG A 168 1.86 1.88 -5.08
CA ARG A 168 1.56 2.46 -3.76
C ARG A 168 0.33 3.35 -3.81
N ILE A 169 -0.52 3.26 -2.77
CA ILE A 169 -1.63 4.19 -2.51
C ILE A 169 -1.39 4.79 -1.13
N THR A 170 -1.10 6.10 -1.07
CA THR A 170 -0.67 6.76 0.17
C THR A 170 -1.16 8.20 0.26
N GLY A 171 -1.15 8.76 1.48
CA GLY A 171 -1.43 10.18 1.68
C GLY A 171 -2.87 10.61 1.36
N CYS A 172 -3.81 9.67 1.24
CA CYS A 172 -5.21 9.97 0.97
C CYS A 172 -5.89 10.50 2.24
N SER A 173 -6.62 11.61 2.11
CA SER A 173 -7.17 12.32 3.27
C SER A 173 -8.42 11.67 3.87
N ASP A 174 -9.11 10.81 3.13
CA ASP A 174 -10.26 10.03 3.63
C ASP A 174 -9.93 8.52 3.60
N ARG A 175 -9.78 7.90 2.43
CA ARG A 175 -9.48 6.46 2.29
C ARG A 175 -8.47 6.20 1.18
N GLY A 176 -7.59 5.22 1.36
CA GLY A 176 -6.76 4.73 0.27
C GLY A 176 -7.63 4.11 -0.83
N VAL A 177 -8.48 3.17 -0.46
CA VAL A 177 -9.40 2.48 -1.37
C VAL A 177 -10.81 2.44 -0.80
N TYR A 178 -11.79 2.82 -1.61
CA TYR A 178 -13.21 2.63 -1.33
C TYR A 178 -13.80 1.62 -2.33
N VAL A 179 -14.36 0.54 -1.82
CA VAL A 179 -15.03 -0.52 -2.61
C VAL A 179 -16.52 -0.50 -2.30
N TYR A 180 -17.35 -0.36 -3.32
CA TYR A 180 -18.80 -0.46 -3.23
C TYR A 180 -19.30 -1.60 -4.13
N ASN A 181 -19.72 -2.70 -3.54
CA ASN A 181 -20.16 -3.93 -4.25
C ASN A 181 -19.20 -4.37 -5.37
N GLY A 182 -17.91 -4.17 -5.19
CA GLY A 182 -16.88 -4.52 -6.17
C GLY A 182 -15.90 -5.52 -5.59
N ASN A 183 -15.06 -6.07 -6.46
CA ASN A 183 -14.01 -7.01 -6.09
C ASN A 183 -12.68 -6.30 -5.93
N MET A 184 -11.89 -6.68 -4.93
CA MET A 184 -10.53 -6.23 -4.76
C MET A 184 -9.61 -7.38 -4.39
N THR A 185 -8.51 -7.52 -5.12
CA THR A 185 -7.43 -8.45 -4.78
C THR A 185 -6.11 -7.69 -4.63
N MET A 186 -5.31 -8.07 -3.63
CA MET A 186 -4.00 -7.49 -3.37
C MET A 186 -2.96 -8.58 -3.16
N SER A 187 -1.81 -8.43 -3.79
CA SER A 187 -0.71 -9.41 -3.71
C SER A 187 0.65 -8.76 -4.03
N GLY A 188 1.71 -9.55 -4.09
CA GLY A 188 3.03 -9.11 -4.52
C GLY A 188 3.64 -8.05 -3.62
N THR A 189 4.09 -6.93 -4.20
CA THR A 189 4.72 -5.80 -3.50
C THR A 189 3.80 -4.59 -3.33
N ALA A 190 2.50 -4.77 -3.54
CA ALA A 190 1.50 -3.72 -3.38
C ALA A 190 1.53 -3.10 -1.98
N TYR A 191 1.32 -1.79 -1.88
CA TYR A 191 1.32 -1.08 -0.61
C TYR A 191 0.15 -0.10 -0.53
N ILE A 192 -0.64 -0.19 0.55
CA ILE A 192 -1.67 0.80 0.91
C ILE A 192 -1.40 1.23 2.33
N GLY A 193 -1.26 2.54 2.56
CA GLY A 193 -0.96 3.04 3.90
C GLY A 193 -0.62 4.51 3.95
N GLU A 194 -0.22 4.98 5.14
CA GLU A 194 0.16 6.37 5.38
C GLU A 194 -0.95 7.36 5.02
N ASN A 195 -2.22 6.93 5.13
CA ASN A 195 -3.39 7.76 4.85
C ASN A 195 -3.77 8.53 6.13
N PRO A 196 -3.69 9.88 6.16
CA PRO A 196 -3.78 10.67 7.38
C PRO A 196 -5.21 10.91 7.88
N ASN A 197 -6.18 10.09 7.49
CA ASN A 197 -7.54 10.21 7.98
C ASN A 197 -7.65 9.83 9.48
N ALA A 198 -8.64 10.41 10.18
CA ALA A 198 -8.82 10.22 11.61
C ALA A 198 -9.08 8.75 12.03
N ARG A 199 -9.59 7.94 11.12
CA ARG A 199 -9.90 6.52 11.34
C ARG A 199 -8.81 5.59 10.84
N ARG A 200 -7.82 6.12 10.09
CA ARG A 200 -6.76 5.34 9.43
C ARG A 200 -7.33 4.20 8.57
N GLU A 201 -8.48 4.43 7.93
CA GLU A 201 -9.10 3.46 7.03
C GLU A 201 -8.37 3.48 5.69
N ASP A 202 -7.46 2.53 5.50
CA ASP A 202 -6.76 2.35 4.23
C ASP A 202 -7.67 1.71 3.18
N ILE A 203 -8.49 0.75 3.62
CA ILE A 203 -9.50 0.11 2.78
C ILE A 203 -10.87 0.18 3.47
N TYR A 204 -11.84 0.68 2.74
CA TYR A 204 -13.24 0.70 3.16
C TYR A 204 -14.08 -0.06 2.13
N VAL A 205 -14.80 -1.08 2.59
CA VAL A 205 -15.71 -1.89 1.76
C VAL A 205 -17.13 -1.67 2.22
N CYS A 206 -18.03 -1.39 1.29
CA CYS A 206 -19.47 -1.29 1.55
C CYS A 206 -20.21 -2.33 0.70
N GLU A 207 -20.80 -3.31 1.38
CA GLU A 207 -21.57 -4.39 0.76
C GLU A 207 -23.06 -4.09 0.88
N SER A 208 -23.74 -3.96 -0.24
CA SER A 208 -25.17 -3.70 -0.27
C SER A 208 -26.00 -4.87 -0.80
N ASP A 209 -25.39 -5.81 -1.52
CA ASP A 209 -26.10 -6.84 -2.27
C ASP A 209 -25.84 -8.26 -1.78
N HIS A 210 -24.73 -8.50 -1.09
CA HIS A 210 -24.38 -9.83 -0.55
C HIS A 210 -23.68 -9.72 0.82
N LYS A 211 -23.66 -10.82 1.57
CA LYS A 211 -23.11 -10.94 2.93
C LYS A 211 -21.66 -11.44 2.96
N GLN A 212 -21.00 -11.43 1.83
CA GLN A 212 -19.60 -11.79 1.70
C GLN A 212 -18.84 -10.59 1.14
N THR A 213 -17.60 -10.43 1.55
CA THR A 213 -16.72 -9.46 0.91
C THR A 213 -15.83 -10.14 -0.12
N ASP A 214 -15.70 -9.50 -1.29
CA ASP A 214 -14.78 -9.91 -2.34
C ASP A 214 -13.42 -9.21 -2.21
N LEU A 215 -13.05 -8.83 -0.98
CA LEU A 215 -11.71 -8.36 -0.64
C LEU A 215 -10.81 -9.55 -0.28
N SER A 216 -9.71 -9.71 -0.98
CA SER A 216 -8.73 -10.77 -0.73
C SER A 216 -7.31 -10.23 -0.79
N VAL A 217 -6.57 -10.37 0.31
CA VAL A 217 -5.17 -9.96 0.43
C VAL A 217 -4.31 -11.21 0.60
N THR A 218 -3.53 -11.55 -0.43
CA THR A 218 -2.62 -12.71 -0.43
C THR A 218 -1.15 -12.32 -0.41
N GLY A 219 -0.86 -11.03 -0.38
CA GLY A 219 0.49 -10.45 -0.33
C GLY A 219 0.40 -8.93 -0.32
N GLY A 220 1.55 -8.26 -0.29
CA GLY A 220 1.62 -6.80 -0.15
C GLY A 220 1.47 -6.34 1.30
N THR A 221 1.33 -5.03 1.50
CA THR A 221 1.25 -4.40 2.82
C THR A 221 0.04 -3.48 2.92
N ILE A 222 -0.78 -3.65 3.94
CA ILE A 222 -1.77 -2.68 4.40
C ILE A 222 -1.28 -2.17 5.75
N ALA A 223 -0.92 -0.88 5.84
CA ALA A 223 -0.33 -0.28 7.03
C ALA A 223 -1.36 0.39 7.97
N GLY A 224 -2.61 0.44 7.59
CA GLY A 224 -3.72 0.97 8.40
C GLY A 224 -4.87 0.00 8.50
N ASN A 225 -6.08 0.53 8.65
CA ASN A 225 -7.24 -0.26 9.00
C ASN A 225 -8.08 -0.66 7.79
N VAL A 226 -8.74 -1.80 7.90
CA VAL A 226 -9.78 -2.27 6.98
C VAL A 226 -11.13 -2.18 7.68
N ARG A 227 -12.08 -1.53 7.02
CA ARG A 227 -13.47 -1.49 7.49
C ARG A 227 -14.40 -2.06 6.45
N ILE A 228 -15.24 -2.99 6.87
CA ILE A 228 -16.27 -3.62 6.03
C ILE A 228 -17.63 -3.29 6.63
N VAL A 229 -18.51 -2.73 5.82
CA VAL A 229 -19.87 -2.36 6.23
C VAL A 229 -20.88 -3.10 5.37
N PHE A 230 -21.70 -3.92 5.99
CA PHE A 230 -22.89 -4.50 5.37
C PHE A 230 -24.08 -3.58 5.59
N LEU A 231 -24.87 -3.33 4.56
CA LEU A 231 -26.12 -2.59 4.76
C LEU A 231 -27.11 -3.37 5.63
N GLU A 232 -27.86 -2.67 6.46
CA GLU A 232 -28.84 -3.27 7.43
C GLU A 232 -29.80 -4.26 6.77
N ARG A 233 -30.25 -3.99 5.55
CA ARG A 233 -31.15 -4.85 4.78
C ARG A 233 -30.62 -6.25 4.53
N LEU A 234 -29.33 -6.50 4.65
CA LEU A 234 -28.72 -7.81 4.45
C LEU A 234 -28.83 -8.69 5.69
N HIS A 235 -29.06 -8.10 6.87
CA HIS A 235 -29.17 -8.79 8.15
C HIS A 235 -28.12 -9.90 8.36
N PRO A 236 -26.79 -9.62 8.23
CA PRO A 236 -25.77 -10.63 8.44
C PRO A 236 -25.75 -11.09 9.90
N THR A 237 -25.50 -12.37 10.09
CA THR A 237 -25.29 -12.96 11.42
C THR A 237 -23.87 -12.63 11.94
N GLN A 238 -23.65 -12.82 13.25
CA GLN A 238 -22.31 -12.66 13.84
C GLN A 238 -21.27 -13.58 13.18
N GLU A 239 -21.64 -14.80 12.79
CA GLU A 239 -20.74 -15.73 12.12
C GLU A 239 -20.40 -15.27 10.69
N GLU A 240 -21.35 -14.66 9.97
CA GLU A 240 -21.08 -14.06 8.66
C GLU A 240 -20.15 -12.83 8.77
N LEU A 241 -20.29 -12.01 9.83
CA LEU A 241 -19.36 -10.90 10.09
C LEU A 241 -17.93 -11.40 10.39
N LYS A 242 -17.80 -12.44 11.22
CA LYS A 242 -16.50 -13.09 11.50
C LYS A 242 -15.89 -13.71 10.24
N ALA A 243 -16.69 -14.39 9.43
CA ALA A 243 -16.24 -14.98 8.17
C ALA A 243 -15.72 -13.91 7.20
N ALA A 244 -16.41 -12.76 7.09
CA ALA A 244 -15.97 -11.64 6.29
C ALA A 244 -14.61 -11.08 6.77
N ALA A 245 -14.41 -10.90 8.07
CA ALA A 245 -13.14 -10.47 8.61
C ALA A 245 -11.99 -11.44 8.27
N ASN A 246 -12.23 -12.74 8.50
CA ASN A 246 -11.21 -13.78 8.28
C ASN A 246 -10.92 -14.05 6.78
N SER A 247 -11.79 -13.60 5.87
CA SER A 247 -11.56 -13.76 4.43
C SER A 247 -10.63 -12.69 3.85
N VAL A 248 -10.43 -11.58 4.56
CA VAL A 248 -9.69 -10.41 4.06
C VAL A 248 -8.22 -10.71 3.84
N VAL A 249 -7.55 -11.30 4.83
CA VAL A 249 -6.09 -11.50 4.77
C VAL A 249 -5.79 -13.00 4.78
N LYS A 250 -5.14 -13.47 3.73
CA LYS A 250 -4.71 -14.87 3.57
C LYS A 250 -3.19 -14.95 3.56
N GLU A 251 -2.67 -15.75 4.45
CA GLU A 251 -1.32 -16.32 4.67
C GLU A 251 -0.06 -15.47 4.41
N GLN A 252 0.01 -14.54 3.46
CA GLN A 252 1.26 -13.84 3.11
C GLN A 252 1.16 -12.31 3.06
N GLY A 253 0.02 -11.73 3.36
CA GLY A 253 -0.13 -10.28 3.42
C GLY A 253 0.52 -9.69 4.68
N VAL A 254 1.16 -8.54 4.54
CA VAL A 254 1.59 -7.73 5.69
C VAL A 254 0.44 -6.83 6.09
N PHE A 255 -0.10 -7.04 7.28
CA PHE A 255 -1.19 -6.25 7.81
C PHE A 255 -0.88 -5.79 9.24
N ASP A 256 -0.86 -4.48 9.41
CA ASP A 256 -0.48 -3.79 10.65
C ASP A 256 -1.61 -2.91 11.18
N GLY A 257 -2.85 -3.38 11.05
CA GLY A 257 -4.03 -2.64 11.43
C GLY A 257 -5.08 -3.50 12.12
N HIS A 258 -6.30 -2.98 12.18
CA HIS A 258 -7.45 -3.75 12.60
C HIS A 258 -8.47 -3.91 11.47
N ILE A 259 -9.24 -4.98 11.54
CA ILE A 259 -10.37 -5.23 10.65
C ILE A 259 -11.64 -5.06 11.46
N LYS A 260 -12.45 -4.06 11.09
CA LYS A 260 -13.78 -3.86 11.65
C LYS A 260 -14.83 -4.26 10.64
N VAL A 261 -15.72 -5.17 11.02
CA VAL A 261 -16.88 -5.57 10.21
C VAL A 261 -18.14 -5.22 10.98
N GLU A 262 -19.04 -4.46 10.35
CA GLU A 262 -20.23 -3.95 11.02
C GLU A 262 -21.47 -3.95 10.12
N ILE A 263 -22.64 -3.84 10.75
CA ILE A 263 -23.92 -3.68 10.07
C ILE A 263 -24.35 -2.23 10.16
N GLY A 264 -24.23 -1.47 9.06
CA GLY A 264 -24.72 -0.10 8.93
C GLY A 264 -24.47 0.75 10.17
N THR A 265 -25.54 1.26 10.76
CA THR A 265 -25.51 2.07 11.99
C THR A 265 -26.01 1.32 13.24
N SER A 266 -26.30 0.02 13.13
CA SER A 266 -26.93 -0.78 14.20
C SER A 266 -26.04 -1.00 15.42
N GLY A 267 -24.74 -0.71 15.33
CA GLY A 267 -23.76 -0.97 16.39
C GLY A 267 -23.32 -2.45 16.51
N THR A 268 -23.94 -3.34 15.74
CA THR A 268 -23.50 -4.75 15.67
C THR A 268 -22.23 -4.83 14.86
N CYS A 269 -21.12 -5.23 15.49
CA CYS A 269 -19.83 -5.34 14.82
C CYS A 269 -18.98 -6.46 15.40
N VAL A 270 -17.97 -6.86 14.65
CA VAL A 270 -16.79 -7.62 15.10
C VAL A 270 -15.55 -6.80 14.78
N ASP A 271 -14.58 -6.81 15.68
CA ASP A 271 -13.36 -6.03 15.56
C ASP A 271 -12.16 -6.95 15.86
N TYR A 272 -11.20 -6.98 14.94
CA TYR A 272 -10.01 -7.83 15.03
C TYR A 272 -8.76 -6.99 14.98
N ASN A 273 -7.83 -7.27 15.90
CA ASN A 273 -6.45 -6.78 15.81
C ASN A 273 -5.58 -7.77 15.04
N SER A 274 -4.68 -7.26 14.23
CA SER A 274 -3.61 -8.06 13.65
C SER A 274 -2.53 -8.35 14.69
N VAL A 275 -1.99 -9.57 14.69
CA VAL A 275 -0.78 -9.94 15.42
C VAL A 275 0.20 -10.57 14.45
N ASN A 276 1.33 -9.94 14.27
CA ASN A 276 2.40 -10.41 13.41
C ASN A 276 3.47 -11.09 14.24
N PHE A 277 3.80 -12.32 13.92
CA PHE A 277 4.92 -13.06 14.48
C PHE A 277 6.05 -13.09 13.46
N ILE A 278 7.17 -12.44 13.76
CA ILE A 278 8.31 -12.30 12.85
C ILE A 278 9.50 -13.07 13.42
N ASP A 279 10.04 -13.97 12.63
CA ASP A 279 11.30 -14.66 12.94
C ASP A 279 12.31 -14.31 11.84
N GLU A 280 13.18 -13.36 12.15
CA GLU A 280 14.19 -12.86 11.20
C GLU A 280 15.25 -13.92 10.85
N VAL A 281 15.56 -14.84 11.79
CA VAL A 281 16.55 -15.90 11.57
C VAL A 281 15.99 -16.95 10.63
N ALA A 282 14.73 -17.31 10.78
CA ALA A 282 14.03 -18.23 9.90
C ALA A 282 13.52 -17.56 8.62
N ASN A 283 13.54 -16.23 8.54
CA ASN A 283 12.90 -15.42 7.50
C ASN A 283 11.42 -15.80 7.30
N THR A 284 10.70 -15.94 8.41
CA THR A 284 9.29 -16.29 8.43
C THR A 284 8.46 -15.20 9.08
N ARG A 285 7.23 -15.04 8.59
CA ARG A 285 6.21 -14.18 9.18
C ARG A 285 4.89 -14.94 9.22
N THR A 286 4.20 -14.87 10.36
CA THR A 286 2.86 -15.42 10.53
C THR A 286 1.93 -14.32 11.05
N LEU A 287 0.77 -14.16 10.41
CA LEU A 287 -0.28 -13.24 10.82
C LEU A 287 -1.41 -14.02 11.49
N LYS A 288 -1.84 -13.56 12.67
CA LYS A 288 -3.08 -13.97 13.31
C LYS A 288 -4.02 -12.77 13.45
N LEU A 289 -5.31 -12.98 13.20
CA LEU A 289 -6.37 -12.01 13.51
C LEU A 289 -7.01 -12.40 14.84
N VAL A 290 -7.01 -11.48 15.79
CA VAL A 290 -7.50 -11.72 17.15
C VAL A 290 -8.72 -10.87 17.41
N LEU A 291 -9.86 -11.52 17.67
CA LEU A 291 -11.12 -10.86 18.02
C LEU A 291 -10.96 -10.10 19.36
N GLN A 292 -11.28 -8.81 19.35
CA GLN A 292 -11.22 -8.00 20.55
C GLN A 292 -12.34 -8.34 21.55
N PRO A 293 -12.09 -8.28 22.87
CA PRO A 293 -10.83 -7.90 23.54
C PRO A 293 -9.96 -9.12 23.95
N ASN A 294 -9.93 -10.18 23.15
CA ASN A 294 -9.21 -11.40 23.50
C ASN A 294 -7.69 -11.21 23.46
N ALA A 295 -6.99 -12.08 24.19
CA ALA A 295 -5.56 -12.27 24.06
C ALA A 295 -5.24 -13.13 22.83
N VAL A 296 -4.00 -13.00 22.30
CA VAL A 296 -3.54 -13.86 21.21
C VAL A 296 -3.09 -15.21 21.76
N GLU A 297 -3.49 -16.28 21.11
CA GLU A 297 -2.97 -17.61 21.41
C GLU A 297 -1.49 -17.71 20.98
N GLU A 298 -0.65 -18.23 21.88
CA GLU A 298 0.75 -18.48 21.58
C GLU A 298 0.89 -19.41 20.37
N PRO A 299 1.73 -19.06 19.37
CA PRO A 299 1.94 -19.95 18.24
C PRO A 299 2.78 -21.17 18.64
N GLU A 300 2.77 -22.21 17.80
CA GLU A 300 3.67 -23.35 17.97
C GLU A 300 5.13 -22.86 18.08
N THR A 301 5.92 -23.54 18.94
CA THR A 301 7.33 -23.23 19.13
C THR A 301 8.09 -23.35 17.80
N PRO A 302 8.74 -22.27 17.33
CA PRO A 302 9.50 -22.32 16.09
C PRO A 302 10.66 -23.33 16.13
N ALA A 303 10.87 -24.05 15.04
CA ALA A 303 11.95 -25.01 14.93
C ALA A 303 13.33 -24.33 15.06
N THR A 304 14.34 -25.08 15.47
CA THR A 304 15.75 -24.64 15.49
C THR A 304 16.22 -24.31 14.08
N VAL A 305 16.83 -23.14 13.89
CA VAL A 305 17.33 -22.67 12.59
C VAL A 305 18.81 -22.31 12.72
N ASN A 306 19.66 -22.86 11.86
CA ASN A 306 21.11 -22.61 11.87
C ASN A 306 21.77 -22.81 13.27
N GLY A 307 21.31 -23.83 14.02
CA GLY A 307 21.80 -24.13 15.37
C GLY A 307 21.35 -23.13 16.44
N ARG A 308 20.46 -22.21 16.10
CA ARG A 308 19.88 -21.24 17.05
C ARG A 308 18.49 -21.73 17.49
N GLU A 309 18.34 -21.98 18.76
CA GLU A 309 17.08 -22.41 19.37
C GLU A 309 16.18 -21.19 19.62
N PHE A 310 14.87 -21.37 19.49
CA PHE A 310 13.87 -20.39 19.89
C PHE A 310 13.86 -20.26 21.42
N MET A 311 13.75 -19.04 21.91
CA MET A 311 13.66 -18.76 23.37
C MET A 311 12.27 -18.23 23.75
N TYR A 312 11.85 -17.13 23.15
CA TYR A 312 10.54 -16.51 23.42
C TYR A 312 10.18 -15.47 22.34
N TRP A 313 8.93 -15.01 22.37
CA TRP A 313 8.45 -13.89 21.59
C TRP A 313 8.52 -12.59 22.40
N THR A 314 8.91 -11.48 21.78
CA THR A 314 9.01 -10.16 22.41
C THR A 314 8.53 -9.04 21.48
N LYS A 315 8.20 -7.87 22.04
CA LYS A 315 7.98 -6.65 21.27
C LYS A 315 9.30 -6.06 20.78
N GLU A 316 9.23 -5.26 19.72
CA GLU A 316 10.40 -4.52 19.24
C GLU A 316 11.05 -3.70 20.37
N GLY A 317 12.37 -3.83 20.53
CA GLY A 317 13.15 -3.13 21.55
C GLY A 317 12.91 -3.56 23.00
N ALA A 318 12.07 -4.56 23.28
CA ALA A 318 11.89 -5.12 24.62
C ALA A 318 12.83 -6.32 24.86
N SER A 319 13.20 -6.53 26.12
CA SER A 319 14.07 -7.64 26.56
C SER A 319 13.30 -8.77 27.27
N GLU A 320 12.01 -8.59 27.50
CA GLU A 320 11.14 -9.54 28.22
C GLU A 320 10.23 -10.30 27.26
N ALA A 321 9.88 -11.54 27.64
CA ALA A 321 8.92 -12.34 26.92
C ALA A 321 7.53 -11.69 26.94
N TRP A 322 6.80 -11.79 25.82
CA TRP A 322 5.41 -11.37 25.75
C TRP A 322 4.52 -12.26 26.61
N ASP A 323 3.65 -11.64 27.41
CA ASP A 323 2.62 -12.36 28.17
C ASP A 323 1.38 -12.59 27.30
N PHE A 324 1.18 -13.83 26.85
CA PHE A 324 0.06 -14.26 26.02
C PHE A 324 -1.31 -14.24 26.71
N ASN A 325 -1.38 -13.92 28.01
CA ASN A 325 -2.64 -13.65 28.69
C ASN A 325 -3.09 -12.19 28.59
N THR A 326 -2.27 -11.31 27.99
CA THR A 326 -2.59 -9.89 27.85
C THR A 326 -3.64 -9.68 26.76
N PRO A 327 -4.82 -9.09 27.08
CA PRO A 327 -5.79 -8.71 26.07
C PRO A 327 -5.22 -7.67 25.10
N LEU A 328 -5.60 -7.75 23.82
CA LEU A 328 -5.13 -6.85 22.79
C LEU A 328 -6.11 -5.68 22.61
N GLU A 329 -5.62 -4.48 22.80
CA GLU A 329 -6.37 -3.24 22.50
C GLU A 329 -5.97 -2.64 21.16
N VAL A 330 -4.77 -2.97 20.68
CA VAL A 330 -4.18 -2.45 19.43
C VAL A 330 -3.45 -3.57 18.69
N PRO A 331 -3.20 -3.39 17.38
CA PRO A 331 -2.35 -4.30 16.61
C PRO A 331 -0.99 -4.51 17.26
N LEU A 332 -0.41 -5.70 17.09
CA LEU A 332 0.81 -6.12 17.76
C LEU A 332 1.76 -6.79 16.78
N THR A 333 3.05 -6.48 16.91
CA THR A 333 4.13 -7.23 16.26
C THR A 333 5.06 -7.83 17.31
N LEU A 334 5.31 -9.13 17.20
CA LEU A 334 6.19 -9.89 18.06
C LEU A 334 7.35 -10.47 17.25
N TYR A 335 8.53 -10.39 17.81
CA TYR A 335 9.77 -10.89 17.23
C TYR A 335 10.27 -12.10 17.99
N ALA A 336 10.73 -13.13 17.27
CA ALA A 336 11.34 -14.32 17.85
C ALA A 336 12.73 -13.98 18.39
N VAL A 337 12.95 -14.24 19.67
CA VAL A 337 14.28 -14.23 20.28
C VAL A 337 14.86 -15.63 20.22
N ARG A 338 16.09 -15.74 19.73
CA ARG A 338 16.81 -17.02 19.58
C ARG A 338 18.15 -17.00 20.29
N THR A 339 18.67 -18.16 20.62
CA THR A 339 20.02 -18.30 21.17
C THR A 339 21.05 -17.68 20.22
N PRO A 340 22.15 -17.10 20.75
CA PRO A 340 23.25 -16.64 19.90
C PRO A 340 23.74 -17.75 18.96
N ALA A 341 24.25 -17.38 17.77
CA ALA A 341 24.93 -18.35 16.94
C ALA A 341 26.10 -18.94 17.71
N SER A 342 26.20 -20.28 17.80
CA SER A 342 27.38 -20.90 18.38
C SER A 342 28.58 -20.50 17.51
N SER A 343 29.45 -19.67 18.04
CA SER A 343 30.74 -19.44 17.45
C SER A 343 31.44 -20.79 17.47
N GLY A 344 31.62 -21.41 16.29
CA GLY A 344 32.37 -22.63 16.15
C GLY A 344 33.84 -22.37 16.54
N GLY A 345 34.08 -22.36 17.83
CA GLY A 345 35.42 -22.38 18.36
C GLY A 345 35.98 -23.78 18.09
N TYR A 346 36.88 -23.88 17.16
CA TYR A 346 37.79 -25.00 17.15
C TYR A 346 38.52 -25.02 18.49
N TYR A 347 38.09 -25.90 19.42
CA TYR A 347 38.91 -26.25 20.57
C TYR A 347 40.11 -27.06 20.02
N TYR A 348 41.19 -26.36 19.78
CA TYR A 348 42.49 -26.98 19.67
C TYR A 348 42.83 -27.52 21.06
N TYR A 349 42.78 -28.85 21.22
CA TYR A 349 43.39 -29.52 22.37
C TYR A 349 44.90 -29.51 22.14
N PRO A 350 45.70 -28.78 22.96
CA PRO A 350 47.13 -29.02 22.95
C PRO A 350 47.41 -30.36 23.65
N THR A 351 47.94 -31.31 22.92
CA THR A 351 48.60 -32.46 23.52
C THR A 351 49.73 -31.92 24.41
N THR A 352 49.71 -32.36 25.67
CA THR A 352 50.72 -32.10 26.67
C THR A 352 52.08 -32.52 26.18
N ASP A 353 53.03 -31.56 26.04
CA ASP A 353 54.43 -31.78 26.28
C ASP A 353 55.03 -30.60 27.04
N THR A 354 55.62 -30.93 28.17
CA THR A 354 56.25 -30.10 29.15
C THR A 354 57.46 -29.35 28.61
N LYS A 355 57.56 -28.03 28.83
CA LYS A 355 58.73 -27.35 29.42
C LYS A 355 58.43 -25.85 29.71
N ALA A 356 58.84 -25.47 30.89
CA ALA A 356 58.82 -24.09 31.40
C ALA A 356 59.77 -23.18 30.58
N ASP A 357 59.39 -21.95 30.37
CA ASP A 357 60.02 -20.75 30.93
C ASP A 357 59.50 -19.45 30.25
N ASP A 358 59.43 -18.42 31.10
CA ASP A 358 59.50 -17.02 30.88
C ASP A 358 58.30 -16.19 30.34
N ALA A 359 57.86 -15.39 31.26
CA ALA A 359 56.97 -14.24 31.11
C ALA A 359 57.45 -13.22 30.10
N LYS A 360 56.53 -12.74 29.23
CA LYS A 360 56.44 -11.33 28.80
C LYS A 360 55.11 -11.02 28.14
N ASP A 361 54.55 -9.95 28.58
CA ASP A 361 53.46 -9.08 28.07
C ASP A 361 52.74 -9.48 26.79
N SER A 362 51.44 -9.76 26.90
CA SER A 362 50.46 -9.83 25.77
C SER A 362 49.88 -8.45 25.52
N PRO A 363 49.87 -7.96 24.26
CA PRO A 363 49.06 -6.80 23.92
C PRO A 363 47.59 -7.23 23.80
N LYS A 364 46.71 -6.45 24.41
CA LYS A 364 45.27 -6.56 24.24
C LYS A 364 44.91 -6.24 22.79
N THR A 365 44.50 -7.23 22.03
CA THR A 365 43.84 -7.01 20.74
C THR A 365 42.35 -6.80 21.04
N ALA A 366 41.87 -5.61 20.73
CA ALA A 366 40.46 -5.27 20.72
C ALA A 366 39.77 -6.08 19.59
N ASP A 367 38.69 -6.75 19.95
CA ASP A 367 37.80 -7.46 19.03
C ASP A 367 37.08 -6.43 18.12
N PRO A 368 37.24 -6.50 16.78
CA PRO A 368 36.53 -5.56 15.87
C PRO A 368 35.07 -5.97 15.56
N GLY A 369 34.52 -6.95 16.26
CA GLY A 369 33.21 -7.54 15.94
C GLY A 369 31.97 -6.78 16.44
N VAL A 370 32.09 -5.75 17.30
CA VAL A 370 30.93 -5.08 17.93
C VAL A 370 30.63 -3.70 17.34
N ALA A 371 31.40 -3.20 16.38
CA ALA A 371 31.27 -1.82 15.85
C ALA A 371 30.42 -1.69 14.59
N LEU A 372 29.81 -2.77 14.04
CA LEU A 372 29.11 -2.69 12.74
C LEU A 372 27.58 -2.71 12.81
N TYR A 373 26.97 -2.83 13.98
CA TYR A 373 25.50 -2.81 14.13
C TYR A 373 24.94 -1.49 14.69
N GLY A 374 25.78 -0.49 14.92
CA GLY A 374 25.40 0.80 15.49
C GLY A 374 25.11 1.93 14.49
N VAL A 375 25.21 1.72 13.17
CA VAL A 375 25.18 2.82 12.20
C VAL A 375 23.94 2.86 11.31
N LEU A 376 23.05 1.88 11.38
CA LEU A 376 21.82 1.85 10.55
C LEU A 376 20.54 2.30 11.27
N SER A 377 20.59 2.67 12.56
CA SER A 377 19.41 3.15 13.30
C SER A 377 19.37 4.66 13.56
N LEU A 378 20.29 5.47 12.98
CA LEU A 378 20.42 6.91 13.27
C LEU A 378 20.08 7.84 12.10
N LEU A 379 19.30 7.39 11.12
CA LEU A 379 18.87 8.20 9.97
C LEU A 379 17.36 8.45 9.88
N SER A 380 16.60 8.27 10.95
CA SER A 380 15.15 8.56 10.95
C SER A 380 14.67 9.58 11.99
N LEU A 381 15.57 10.37 12.62
CA LEU A 381 15.18 11.40 13.60
C LEU A 381 15.85 12.75 13.31
N THR A 382 15.45 13.37 12.19
CA THR A 382 15.53 14.84 12.04
C THR A 382 14.21 15.31 11.45
N GLY A 383 13.14 15.22 12.23
CA GLY A 383 11.87 15.86 11.97
C GLY A 383 11.85 17.27 12.57
N LEU A 384 11.53 18.21 11.75
CA LEU A 384 11.36 19.63 11.97
C LEU A 384 10.59 19.96 13.25
N THR A 385 11.21 20.75 14.10
CA THR A 385 10.51 21.58 15.11
C THR A 385 9.95 22.80 14.40
N CYS A 386 8.63 22.83 14.18
CA CYS A 386 7.94 24.02 13.74
C CYS A 386 7.52 24.83 14.97
N THR A 387 8.25 25.90 15.27
CA THR A 387 7.93 26.87 16.32
C THR A 387 6.71 27.70 15.89
N ALA A 388 5.63 27.57 16.63
CA ALA A 388 4.46 28.46 16.53
C ALA A 388 4.84 29.88 17.00
N ARG A 389 4.81 30.85 16.10
CA ARG A 389 4.74 32.27 16.46
C ARG A 389 3.28 32.71 16.45
N LYS A 390 2.73 32.92 17.64
CA LYS A 390 1.57 33.82 17.85
C LYS A 390 1.95 35.24 17.45
N LYS A 391 1.12 35.90 16.65
CA LYS A 391 0.91 37.35 16.75
C LYS A 391 -0.47 37.70 16.16
N PHE A 392 -1.27 38.29 17.04
CA PHE A 392 -2.36 39.24 16.90
C PHE A 392 -3.36 39.11 15.76
#